data_0e2586412749c92190af6db01cc67bf1
#
_entry.id   0e2586412749c92190af6db01cc67bf1
#
_cell.length_a   1.000
_cell.length_b   1.000
_cell.length_c   1.000
_cell.angle_alpha   90.00
_cell.angle_beta   90.00
_cell.angle_gamma   90.00
#
_symmetry.space_group_name_H-M   'P 1'
#
loop_
_entity.id
_entity.type
_entity.pdbx_description
1 polymer ?
#
loop_
_entity_poly.entity_id
_entity_poly.type
_entity_poly.pdbx_seq_one_letter_code
_entity_poly.pdbx_strand_id
1 'polypeptide(L)'
;MKKRLPLITLRPLAWILFLLITASGYAQESLIQGLVIDENGEPLIGVSIQDQKTQKGTISDIDGKFSLEARIGNMLKISYIGYRTVTLAAAKDMRVVMSEDNMKLDEVVVVGYGVQKKVNLTGAVASVKSDEILKAQSANTSNALIGQIPGLIAKQTTGEPGLDGSQIYIRGVATFQGGTSPTYIIDGIERQAEDFARIDPNEIESLNVLKDAASAAIFGMRGANGVILVTTKRGNTGKVHVKYSGNVSIQKPTSLPEFANSTDYARMKNIYMGNTIYTDEEIRKFADGSDPERYPNTDWYKEMLSKNAVQHQHNITVDGGRDNIKFFTSFGYVHQDGLWDNLNYERYSLRSNIDVKITSTTQLSVDASGRVEYRHGSPQSSTNVFQQLIRNTPVLLAKYDNGLYTVPDATHPNIMAQTSKDAGYSDSRNNSLLTRLELTQDLPFVTQGLKIKGVFSYDKNNYAQKTWSLSPYLYVRDQDNNYNLQPRGSASLYQNQNDNEYIEWQGHLTYDRSFGNHTVSALLMALGRKEKYHNVWVSRNSFDSDVMDQISAGNSTGQQLGGYDRESARLSYVGRINYNYGGRYLFEANIRRDASENFAPDKRWGTFASASIGWVV
;
A
#
# COMPACT_ATOMS: atom_id res chain seq x y z
N MET A 1 -45.20 -36.87 56.88
CA MET A 1 -44.04 -36.93 57.82
C MET A 1 -42.88 -36.14 57.21
N LYS A 2 -42.65 -34.95 57.74
CA LYS A 2 -41.54 -34.06 57.36
C LYS A 2 -40.32 -34.38 58.22
N LYS A 3 -39.23 -34.88 57.61
CA LYS A 3 -37.95 -34.99 58.30
C LYS A 3 -37.17 -33.69 58.16
N ARG A 4 -36.89 -33.00 59.23
CA ARG A 4 -35.99 -31.86 59.38
C ARG A 4 -34.54 -32.37 59.42
N LEU A 5 -33.66 -31.85 58.53
CA LEU A 5 -32.21 -31.99 58.63
C LEU A 5 -31.64 -30.92 59.57
N PRO A 6 -30.61 -31.22 60.36
CA PRO A 6 -30.04 -30.27 61.32
C PRO A 6 -29.12 -29.27 60.67
N LEU A 7 -29.20 -27.99 61.05
CA LEU A 7 -28.27 -26.93 60.76
C LEU A 7 -26.90 -27.22 61.40
N ILE A 8 -25.91 -27.55 60.57
CA ILE A 8 -24.51 -27.58 60.97
C ILE A 8 -23.99 -26.15 60.95
N THR A 9 -23.55 -25.65 62.07
CA THR A 9 -23.06 -24.29 62.29
C THR A 9 -21.74 -24.06 61.57
N LEU A 10 -21.75 -23.21 60.53
CA LEU A 10 -20.60 -22.76 59.65
C LEU A 10 -19.63 -21.81 60.40
N ARG A 11 -19.63 -21.74 61.71
CA ARG A 11 -18.79 -20.81 62.50
C ARG A 11 -17.28 -21.11 62.49
N PRO A 12 -16.77 -22.35 62.46
CA PRO A 12 -15.32 -22.55 62.41
C PRO A 12 -14.67 -22.30 61.05
N LEU A 13 -15.41 -22.46 59.95
CA LEU A 13 -14.83 -22.25 58.60
C LEU A 13 -14.56 -20.76 58.27
N ALA A 14 -15.35 -19.85 58.84
CA ALA A 14 -15.16 -18.41 58.68
C ALA A 14 -13.89 -17.90 59.39
N TRP A 15 -13.51 -18.50 60.51
CA TRP A 15 -12.27 -18.14 61.22
C TRP A 15 -11.01 -18.69 60.55
N ILE A 16 -11.09 -19.84 59.90
CA ILE A 16 -9.98 -20.41 59.13
C ILE A 16 -9.77 -19.60 57.84
N LEU A 17 -10.83 -19.13 57.18
CA LEU A 17 -10.74 -18.26 55.99
C LEU A 17 -10.20 -16.87 56.36
N PHE A 18 -10.53 -16.34 57.54
CA PHE A 18 -10.01 -15.04 58.01
C PHE A 18 -8.53 -15.13 58.41
N LEU A 19 -8.08 -16.25 58.95
CA LEU A 19 -6.65 -16.50 59.25
C LEU A 19 -5.81 -16.73 57.99
N LEU A 20 -6.37 -17.29 56.90
CA LEU A 20 -5.70 -17.46 55.64
C LEU A 20 -5.54 -16.13 54.86
N ILE A 21 -6.44 -15.16 55.06
CA ILE A 21 -6.38 -13.84 54.40
C ILE A 21 -5.34 -12.92 55.08
N THR A 22 -5.01 -13.13 56.36
CA THR A 22 -4.01 -12.34 57.10
C THR A 22 -2.57 -12.82 56.92
N ALA A 23 -2.35 -13.97 56.24
CA ALA A 23 -1.02 -14.50 55.92
C ALA A 23 -0.48 -14.00 54.57
N SER A 24 -1.12 -13.03 53.92
CA SER A 24 -0.53 -12.30 52.78
C SER A 24 0.59 -11.44 53.34
N GLY A 25 1.77 -12.03 53.50
CA GLY A 25 2.97 -11.32 53.94
C GLY A 25 3.20 -10.08 53.03
N TYR A 26 3.18 -8.91 53.65
CA TYR A 26 3.72 -7.68 53.06
C TYR A 26 5.20 -7.94 52.76
N ALA A 27 5.50 -8.37 51.55
CA ALA A 27 6.87 -8.47 51.16
C ALA A 27 7.36 -7.03 50.87
N GLN A 28 8.20 -6.57 51.76
CA GLN A 28 8.79 -5.25 51.85
C GLN A 28 9.56 -4.95 50.57
N GLU A 29 9.33 -3.79 49.94
CA GLU A 29 10.18 -3.26 48.88
C GLU A 29 11.57 -3.02 49.48
N SER A 30 12.60 -3.48 48.80
CA SER A 30 13.99 -3.32 49.24
C SER A 30 14.71 -2.41 48.24
N LEU A 31 15.67 -1.64 48.72
CA LEU A 31 16.54 -0.87 47.85
C LEU A 31 17.50 -1.85 47.15
N ILE A 32 17.30 -2.04 45.85
CA ILE A 32 18.16 -2.82 44.97
C ILE A 32 19.24 -1.89 44.45
N GLN A 33 20.51 -2.24 44.66
CA GLN A 33 21.65 -1.53 44.11
C GLN A 33 22.42 -2.42 43.14
N GLY A 34 23.09 -1.82 42.19
CA GLY A 34 23.91 -2.59 41.27
C GLY A 34 24.82 -1.73 40.41
N LEU A 35 25.67 -2.44 39.69
CA LEU A 35 26.63 -1.89 38.73
C LEU A 35 26.36 -2.47 37.35
N VAL A 36 26.20 -1.63 36.34
CA VAL A 36 26.07 -2.05 34.95
C VAL A 36 27.37 -1.73 34.20
N ILE A 37 27.94 -2.76 33.57
CA ILE A 37 29.20 -2.68 32.84
C ILE A 37 29.05 -3.35 31.47
N ASP A 38 29.96 -3.07 30.57
CA ASP A 38 30.13 -3.78 29.31
C ASP A 38 30.95 -5.09 29.47
N GLU A 39 31.19 -5.81 28.39
CA GLU A 39 32.02 -7.03 28.35
C GLU A 39 33.50 -6.76 28.65
N ASN A 40 33.97 -5.53 28.47
CA ASN A 40 35.35 -5.12 28.76
C ASN A 40 35.50 -4.66 30.22
N GLY A 41 34.38 -4.54 30.97
CA GLY A 41 34.35 -4.11 32.37
C GLY A 41 34.22 -2.60 32.51
N GLU A 42 33.95 -1.82 31.45
CA GLU A 42 33.73 -0.39 31.51
C GLU A 42 32.31 -0.07 31.99
N PRO A 43 32.14 0.93 32.89
CA PRO A 43 30.82 1.31 33.41
C PRO A 43 29.95 1.95 32.33
N LEU A 44 28.68 1.55 32.26
CA LEU A 44 27.71 2.06 31.30
C LEU A 44 26.80 3.10 31.97
N ILE A 45 26.94 4.38 31.55
CA ILE A 45 26.11 5.52 32.00
C ILE A 45 24.77 5.57 31.24
N GLY A 46 23.67 5.89 31.96
CA GLY A 46 22.36 6.14 31.33
C GLY A 46 21.61 4.87 30.94
N VAL A 47 22.02 3.71 31.40
CA VAL A 47 21.29 2.44 31.21
C VAL A 47 19.94 2.53 31.92
N SER A 48 18.85 2.19 31.27
CA SER A 48 17.50 2.14 31.83
C SER A 48 17.26 0.79 32.53
N ILE A 49 16.89 0.85 33.81
CA ILE A 49 16.54 -0.32 34.64
C ILE A 49 15.09 -0.17 35.08
N GLN A 50 14.20 -1.10 34.69
CA GLN A 50 12.77 -1.03 34.96
C GLN A 50 12.25 -2.36 35.54
N ASP A 51 11.52 -2.28 36.64
CA ASP A 51 10.77 -3.41 37.20
C ASP A 51 9.54 -3.68 36.32
N GLN A 52 9.48 -4.86 35.68
CA GLN A 52 8.39 -5.24 34.78
C GLN A 52 7.02 -5.34 35.47
N LYS A 53 6.98 -5.57 36.80
CA LYS A 53 5.75 -5.73 37.55
C LYS A 53 5.19 -4.41 38.07
N THR A 54 6.04 -3.53 38.58
CA THR A 54 5.64 -2.24 39.17
C THR A 54 5.78 -1.07 38.21
N GLN A 55 6.48 -1.25 37.07
CA GLN A 55 6.83 -0.23 36.08
C GLN A 55 7.71 0.90 36.67
N LYS A 56 8.15 0.82 37.93
CA LYS A 56 9.13 1.73 38.50
C LYS A 56 10.48 1.54 37.80
N GLY A 57 11.21 2.61 37.54
CA GLY A 57 12.50 2.56 36.86
C GLY A 57 13.48 3.58 37.38
N THR A 58 14.76 3.35 37.07
CA THR A 58 15.90 4.23 37.34
C THR A 58 16.87 4.18 36.16
N ILE A 59 17.89 5.03 36.18
CA ILE A 59 19.01 5.02 35.22
C ILE A 59 20.33 4.89 35.95
N SER A 60 21.34 4.27 35.30
CA SER A 60 22.70 4.21 35.85
C SER A 60 23.41 5.57 35.79
N ASP A 61 24.23 5.86 36.81
CA ASP A 61 25.06 7.06 36.90
C ASP A 61 26.36 6.95 36.07
N ILE A 62 27.26 7.94 36.23
CA ILE A 62 28.53 8.01 35.50
C ILE A 62 29.48 6.85 35.85
N ASP A 63 29.34 6.24 37.02
CA ASP A 63 30.10 5.05 37.45
C ASP A 63 29.40 3.75 37.10
N GLY A 64 28.27 3.79 36.32
CA GLY A 64 27.45 2.62 35.98
C GLY A 64 26.58 2.12 37.13
N LYS A 65 26.53 2.82 38.29
CA LYS A 65 25.76 2.41 39.45
C LYS A 65 24.31 2.82 39.33
N PHE A 66 23.42 1.97 39.84
CA PHE A 66 21.99 2.29 39.92
C PHE A 66 21.42 1.91 41.31
N SER A 67 20.31 2.54 41.63
CA SER A 67 19.53 2.26 42.81
C SER A 67 18.05 2.30 42.47
N LEU A 68 17.29 1.24 42.79
CA LEU A 68 15.87 1.09 42.48
C LEU A 68 15.13 0.44 43.64
N GLU A 69 14.04 1.03 44.09
CA GLU A 69 13.11 0.39 45.03
C GLU A 69 12.28 -0.66 44.29
N ALA A 70 12.58 -1.91 44.53
CA ALA A 70 11.88 -3.04 43.96
C ALA A 70 11.82 -4.23 44.90
N ARG A 71 10.97 -5.18 44.64
CA ARG A 71 10.87 -6.42 45.43
C ARG A 71 11.92 -7.42 44.94
N ILE A 72 12.69 -7.99 45.85
CA ILE A 72 13.64 -9.06 45.52
C ILE A 72 12.89 -10.19 44.80
N GLY A 73 13.45 -10.63 43.66
CA GLY A 73 12.85 -11.64 42.77
C GLY A 73 11.95 -11.10 41.66
N ASN A 74 11.57 -9.80 41.66
CA ASN A 74 10.91 -9.20 40.50
C ASN A 74 11.85 -9.20 39.30
N MET A 75 11.30 -9.32 38.07
CA MET A 75 12.09 -9.27 36.84
C MET A 75 12.38 -7.81 36.49
N LEU A 76 13.67 -7.45 36.48
CA LEU A 76 14.15 -6.15 36.04
C LEU A 76 14.54 -6.23 34.57
N LYS A 77 13.96 -5.36 33.75
CA LYS A 77 14.37 -5.14 32.37
C LYS A 77 15.44 -4.05 32.33
N ILE A 78 16.61 -4.40 31.81
CA ILE A 78 17.78 -3.54 31.73
C ILE A 78 18.07 -3.33 30.24
N SER A 79 17.99 -2.07 29.78
CA SER A 79 18.13 -1.74 28.37
C SER A 79 18.98 -0.49 28.17
N TYR A 80 19.84 -0.53 27.13
CA TYR A 80 20.70 0.58 26.73
C TYR A 80 20.83 0.62 25.21
N ILE A 81 20.96 1.81 24.62
CA ILE A 81 21.09 1.96 23.17
C ILE A 81 22.41 1.33 22.72
N GLY A 82 22.34 0.41 21.78
CA GLY A 82 23.51 -0.33 21.27
C GLY A 82 23.84 -1.61 22.02
N TYR A 83 23.10 -1.97 23.08
CA TYR A 83 23.32 -3.18 23.87
C TYR A 83 22.08 -4.09 23.90
N ARG A 84 22.30 -5.39 24.06
CA ARG A 84 21.20 -6.38 24.20
C ARG A 84 20.45 -6.12 25.49
N THR A 85 19.13 -6.05 25.40
CA THR A 85 18.27 -5.98 26.59
C THR A 85 18.41 -7.23 27.43
N VAL A 86 18.74 -7.07 28.72
CA VAL A 86 18.88 -8.14 29.68
C VAL A 86 17.70 -8.11 30.65
N THR A 87 17.15 -9.29 31.00
CA THR A 87 16.12 -9.40 32.03
C THR A 87 16.62 -10.31 33.14
N LEU A 88 16.76 -9.76 34.35
CA LEU A 88 17.29 -10.47 35.53
C LEU A 88 16.34 -10.33 36.71
N ALA A 89 16.35 -11.33 37.60
CA ALA A 89 15.65 -11.22 38.87
C ALA A 89 16.36 -10.23 39.80
N ALA A 90 15.60 -9.34 40.43
CA ALA A 90 16.10 -8.34 41.36
C ALA A 90 16.77 -9.01 42.57
N ALA A 91 18.00 -8.64 42.85
CA ALA A 91 18.81 -9.02 44.01
C ALA A 91 19.36 -7.77 44.71
N LYS A 92 19.72 -7.86 45.97
CA LYS A 92 20.13 -6.70 46.78
C LYS A 92 21.34 -5.97 46.21
N ASP A 93 22.33 -6.73 45.70
CA ASP A 93 23.53 -6.23 45.05
C ASP A 93 23.65 -6.93 43.69
N MET A 94 23.59 -6.16 42.60
CA MET A 94 23.58 -6.71 41.24
C MET A 94 24.81 -6.23 40.46
N ARG A 95 25.44 -7.15 39.76
CA ARG A 95 26.40 -6.82 38.71
C ARG A 95 25.86 -7.29 37.36
N VAL A 96 25.54 -6.32 36.50
CA VAL A 96 24.95 -6.57 35.20
C VAL A 96 26.01 -6.35 34.14
N VAL A 97 26.32 -7.39 33.37
CA VAL A 97 27.17 -7.27 32.20
C VAL A 97 26.28 -7.19 30.97
N MET A 98 26.37 -6.12 30.22
CA MET A 98 25.64 -5.96 28.96
C MET A 98 26.56 -6.23 27.78
N SER A 99 26.09 -7.08 26.87
CA SER A 99 26.75 -7.34 25.60
C SER A 99 26.30 -6.35 24.57
N GLU A 100 27.22 -5.87 23.72
CA GLU A 100 26.85 -5.04 22.58
C GLU A 100 25.81 -5.74 21.71
N ASP A 101 24.80 -5.01 21.27
CA ASP A 101 23.79 -5.51 20.36
C ASP A 101 24.31 -5.51 18.92
N ASN A 102 25.19 -6.45 18.63
CA ASN A 102 25.72 -6.70 17.29
C ASN A 102 24.62 -7.12 16.28
N MET A 103 23.35 -7.29 16.74
CA MET A 103 22.23 -7.60 15.85
C MET A 103 21.90 -6.47 14.86
N LYS A 104 22.31 -5.21 15.11
CA LYS A 104 22.21 -4.14 14.10
C LYS A 104 23.19 -4.32 12.95
N LEU A 105 24.27 -5.09 13.13
CA LEU A 105 25.23 -5.43 12.08
C LEU A 105 24.78 -6.62 11.21
N ASP A 106 23.82 -7.40 11.67
CA ASP A 106 23.29 -8.57 10.98
C ASP A 106 21.95 -8.31 10.25
N GLU A 107 21.53 -7.04 10.13
CA GLU A 107 20.33 -6.71 9.33
C GLU A 107 20.54 -7.20 7.90
N VAL A 108 19.73 -8.18 7.50
CA VAL A 108 19.72 -8.70 6.14
C VAL A 108 18.69 -7.98 5.31
N VAL A 109 19.06 -7.66 4.07
CA VAL A 109 18.17 -7.01 3.11
C VAL A 109 18.08 -7.88 1.85
N VAL A 110 16.91 -7.90 1.25
CA VAL A 110 16.71 -8.54 -0.05
C VAL A 110 17.30 -7.61 -1.11
N VAL A 111 18.25 -8.11 -1.88
CA VAL A 111 18.92 -7.37 -2.95
C VAL A 111 19.00 -8.26 -4.19
N GLY A 112 18.35 -7.83 -5.24
CA GLY A 112 18.25 -8.62 -6.45
C GLY A 112 17.50 -9.94 -6.18
N TYR A 113 18.06 -11.04 -6.66
CA TYR A 113 17.48 -12.38 -6.49
C TYR A 113 18.08 -13.13 -5.29
N GLY A 114 18.54 -12.41 -4.24
CA GLY A 114 19.15 -13.00 -3.05
C GLY A 114 19.05 -12.10 -1.83
N VAL A 115 19.56 -12.60 -0.71
CA VAL A 115 19.61 -11.90 0.57
C VAL A 115 21.05 -11.60 0.91
N GLN A 116 21.35 -10.38 1.35
CA GLN A 116 22.69 -9.98 1.78
C GLN A 116 22.62 -9.26 3.13
N LYS A 117 23.71 -9.33 3.91
CA LYS A 117 23.82 -8.49 5.11
C LYS A 117 23.93 -7.02 4.67
N LYS A 118 23.21 -6.12 5.33
CA LYS A 118 23.18 -4.69 5.00
C LYS A 118 24.59 -4.08 5.02
N VAL A 119 25.44 -4.52 5.94
CA VAL A 119 26.83 -4.07 6.06
C VAL A 119 27.70 -4.46 4.85
N ASN A 120 27.31 -5.49 4.11
CA ASN A 120 28.03 -5.97 2.92
C ASN A 120 27.57 -5.29 1.61
N LEU A 121 26.58 -4.40 1.68
CA LEU A 121 26.07 -3.73 0.49
C LEU A 121 26.98 -2.58 0.08
N THR A 122 27.42 -2.62 -1.16
CA THR A 122 28.22 -1.56 -1.78
C THR A 122 27.38 -0.54 -2.53
N GLY A 123 26.11 -0.85 -2.80
CA GLY A 123 25.14 0.00 -3.50
C GLY A 123 24.21 0.79 -2.55
N ALA A 124 23.61 1.87 -3.05
CA ALA A 124 22.67 2.70 -2.30
C ALA A 124 21.28 2.03 -2.22
N VAL A 125 21.04 1.32 -1.14
CA VAL A 125 19.77 0.65 -0.83
C VAL A 125 19.11 1.33 0.35
N ALA A 126 17.83 1.68 0.21
CA ALA A 126 17.00 2.12 1.34
C ALA A 126 15.99 1.02 1.67
N SER A 127 15.84 0.72 2.94
CA SER A 127 14.92 -0.30 3.45
C SER A 127 13.88 0.34 4.35
N VAL A 128 12.62 -0.07 4.21
CA VAL A 128 11.50 0.29 5.09
C VAL A 128 10.85 -0.99 5.58
N LYS A 129 10.66 -1.09 6.88
CA LYS A 129 10.02 -2.25 7.52
C LYS A 129 8.51 -2.06 7.61
N SER A 130 7.80 -3.16 7.80
CA SER A 130 6.33 -3.22 7.97
C SER A 130 5.79 -2.15 8.92
N ASP A 131 6.41 -2.01 10.10
CA ASP A 131 5.95 -1.09 11.15
C ASP A 131 5.99 0.39 10.73
N GLU A 132 6.91 0.76 9.83
CA GLU A 132 7.00 2.12 9.30
C GLU A 132 5.91 2.37 8.26
N ILE A 133 5.64 1.38 7.39
CA ILE A 133 4.58 1.45 6.36
C ILE A 133 3.20 1.54 7.02
N LEU A 134 2.97 0.78 8.08
CA LEU A 134 1.70 0.74 8.81
C LEU A 134 1.33 2.06 9.51
N LYS A 135 2.30 2.93 9.80
CA LYS A 135 2.03 4.25 10.40
C LYS A 135 1.23 5.18 9.49
N ALA A 136 1.33 5.01 8.18
CA ALA A 136 0.67 5.89 7.21
C ALA A 136 -0.84 5.64 7.08
N GLN A 137 -1.38 4.53 7.57
CA GLN A 137 -2.81 4.13 7.56
C GLN A 137 -3.54 4.36 6.22
N SER A 138 -2.82 4.24 5.10
CA SER A 138 -3.38 4.39 3.76
C SER A 138 -3.91 3.06 3.23
N ALA A 139 -5.06 3.09 2.54
CA ALA A 139 -5.60 1.93 1.82
C ALA A 139 -4.75 1.54 0.60
N ASN A 140 -3.87 2.46 0.15
CA ASN A 140 -2.98 2.30 -0.98
C ASN A 140 -1.52 2.35 -0.51
N THR A 141 -0.79 1.24 -0.68
CA THR A 141 0.60 1.11 -0.21
C THR A 141 1.54 2.12 -0.87
N SER A 142 1.28 2.55 -2.11
CA SER A 142 2.11 3.57 -2.76
C SER A 142 2.04 4.92 -2.05
N ASN A 143 0.90 5.27 -1.46
CA ASN A 143 0.73 6.50 -0.67
C ASN A 143 1.46 6.41 0.68
N ALA A 144 1.56 5.22 1.26
CA ALA A 144 2.29 5.00 2.51
C ALA A 144 3.80 5.29 2.40
N LEU A 145 4.33 5.37 1.18
CA LEU A 145 5.75 5.67 0.95
C LEU A 145 6.06 7.16 0.81
N ILE A 146 5.06 8.04 0.80
CA ILE A 146 5.25 9.49 0.69
C ILE A 146 6.08 9.99 1.87
N GLY A 147 7.26 10.58 1.58
CA GLY A 147 8.14 11.13 2.60
C GLY A 147 8.91 10.11 3.45
N GLN A 148 8.75 8.80 3.25
CA GLN A 148 9.39 7.77 4.07
C GLN A 148 10.81 7.42 3.60
N ILE A 149 11.12 7.58 2.31
CA ILE A 149 12.36 7.10 1.72
C ILE A 149 13.12 8.27 1.08
N PRO A 150 14.32 8.63 1.57
CA PRO A 150 15.13 9.66 0.92
C PRO A 150 15.43 9.33 -0.55
N GLY A 151 15.14 10.27 -1.47
CA GLY A 151 15.34 10.11 -2.91
C GLY A 151 14.23 9.32 -3.63
N LEU A 152 13.14 8.97 -2.94
CA LEU A 152 11.90 8.49 -3.54
C LEU A 152 10.90 9.64 -3.55
N ILE A 153 10.36 9.94 -4.71
CA ILE A 153 9.30 10.93 -4.91
C ILE A 153 8.02 10.14 -5.22
N ALA A 154 7.02 10.28 -4.36
CA ALA A 154 5.71 9.72 -4.57
C ALA A 154 4.70 10.88 -4.70
N LYS A 155 3.98 10.94 -5.82
CA LYS A 155 3.00 11.98 -6.13
C LYS A 155 1.64 11.35 -6.34
N GLN A 156 0.71 11.61 -5.44
CA GLN A 156 -0.69 11.30 -5.64
C GLN A 156 -1.29 12.33 -6.61
N THR A 157 -1.85 11.85 -7.73
CA THR A 157 -2.42 12.71 -8.77
C THR A 157 -3.92 12.92 -8.63
N THR A 158 -4.60 12.02 -7.94
CA THR A 158 -6.03 12.07 -7.63
C THR A 158 -6.30 11.41 -6.29
N GLY A 159 -7.35 11.87 -5.59
CA GLY A 159 -7.90 11.22 -4.40
C GLY A 159 -9.16 10.41 -4.70
N GLU A 160 -9.46 10.16 -5.97
CA GLU A 160 -10.64 9.42 -6.42
C GLU A 160 -10.60 7.97 -5.90
N PRO A 161 -11.70 7.48 -5.28
CA PRO A 161 -11.79 6.13 -4.76
C PRO A 161 -11.34 5.07 -5.79
N GLY A 162 -10.41 4.21 -5.35
CA GLY A 162 -9.83 3.18 -6.19
C GLY A 162 -8.82 3.66 -7.25
N LEU A 163 -8.62 4.96 -7.45
CA LEU A 163 -7.63 5.55 -8.35
C LEU A 163 -6.61 6.45 -7.61
N ASP A 164 -6.60 6.37 -6.31
CA ASP A 164 -5.85 7.22 -5.38
C ASP A 164 -4.36 6.85 -5.23
N GLY A 165 -3.83 5.96 -6.08
CA GLY A 165 -2.43 5.54 -6.04
C GLY A 165 -1.45 6.65 -6.41
N SER A 166 -0.28 6.65 -5.74
CA SER A 166 0.83 7.55 -6.08
C SER A 166 1.67 7.04 -7.23
N GLN A 167 2.03 7.93 -8.13
CA GLN A 167 3.12 7.71 -9.08
C GLN A 167 4.45 7.84 -8.33
N ILE A 168 5.32 6.84 -8.48
CA ILE A 168 6.60 6.77 -7.78
C ILE A 168 7.74 7.01 -8.77
N TYR A 169 8.70 7.85 -8.37
CA TYR A 169 9.93 8.12 -9.09
C TYR A 169 11.13 7.97 -8.14
N ILE A 170 12.20 7.36 -8.59
CA ILE A 170 13.44 7.22 -7.83
C ILE A 170 14.47 8.21 -8.38
N ARG A 171 14.92 9.15 -7.51
CA ARG A 171 15.83 10.27 -7.86
C ARG A 171 15.31 11.20 -8.97
N GLY A 172 13.99 11.24 -9.17
CA GLY A 172 13.32 12.09 -10.16
C GLY A 172 13.06 11.40 -11.50
N VAL A 173 12.65 12.19 -12.49
CA VAL A 173 12.36 11.73 -13.85
C VAL A 173 13.66 11.79 -14.67
N ALA A 174 14.14 10.63 -15.10
CA ALA A 174 15.43 10.49 -15.79
C ALA A 174 15.33 10.47 -17.33
N THR A 175 14.12 10.51 -17.89
CA THR A 175 13.90 10.41 -19.34
C THR A 175 12.80 11.35 -19.81
N PHE A 176 12.94 11.88 -21.03
CA PHE A 176 11.90 12.67 -21.71
C PHE A 176 10.93 11.79 -22.52
N GLN A 177 11.34 10.58 -22.89
CA GLN A 177 10.53 9.64 -23.66
C GLN A 177 10.64 8.24 -23.03
N GLY A 178 9.51 7.55 -22.91
CA GLY A 178 9.44 6.22 -22.34
C GLY A 178 8.91 6.18 -20.91
N GLY A 179 8.91 5.00 -20.31
CA GLY A 179 8.43 4.79 -18.95
C GLY A 179 9.35 5.42 -17.91
N THR A 180 8.78 6.14 -16.94
CA THR A 180 9.51 6.80 -15.85
C THR A 180 9.34 6.07 -14.50
N SER A 181 8.43 5.09 -14.45
CA SER A 181 8.14 4.32 -13.25
C SER A 181 9.26 3.32 -12.91
N PRO A 182 9.56 3.09 -11.64
CA PRO A 182 10.47 2.03 -11.22
C PRO A 182 9.89 0.66 -11.56
N THR A 183 10.75 -0.35 -11.57
CA THR A 183 10.32 -1.75 -11.66
C THR A 183 9.93 -2.27 -10.29
N TYR A 184 8.80 -2.97 -10.19
CA TYR A 184 8.32 -3.59 -8.97
C TYR A 184 8.59 -5.08 -9.00
N ILE A 185 9.31 -5.57 -7.99
CA ILE A 185 9.59 -7.00 -7.81
C ILE A 185 8.95 -7.43 -6.50
N ILE A 186 7.91 -8.25 -6.57
CA ILE A 186 7.18 -8.75 -5.41
C ILE A 186 7.49 -10.24 -5.26
N ASP A 187 8.13 -10.60 -4.15
CA ASP A 187 8.60 -11.98 -3.87
C ASP A 187 9.44 -12.58 -5.01
N GLY A 188 10.28 -11.74 -5.65
CA GLY A 188 11.17 -12.15 -6.73
C GLY A 188 10.55 -12.18 -8.13
N ILE A 189 9.27 -11.87 -8.28
CA ILE A 189 8.54 -11.80 -9.55
C ILE A 189 8.31 -10.35 -9.95
N GLU A 190 8.57 -10.01 -11.23
CA GLU A 190 8.24 -8.69 -11.77
C GLU A 190 6.72 -8.54 -11.90
N ARG A 191 6.15 -7.47 -11.29
CA ARG A 191 4.71 -7.20 -11.30
C ARG A 191 4.43 -5.74 -11.65
N GLN A 192 3.14 -5.42 -11.87
CA GLN A 192 2.72 -4.08 -12.24
C GLN A 192 2.71 -3.13 -11.03
N ALA A 193 2.79 -1.82 -11.28
CA ALA A 193 2.70 -0.79 -10.24
C ALA A 193 1.39 -0.89 -9.44
N GLU A 194 0.29 -1.23 -10.13
CA GLU A 194 -1.02 -1.43 -9.53
C GLU A 194 -1.05 -2.61 -8.56
N ASP A 195 -0.34 -3.71 -8.87
CA ASP A 195 -0.25 -4.85 -7.98
C ASP A 195 0.45 -4.47 -6.67
N PHE A 196 1.54 -3.70 -6.77
CA PHE A 196 2.22 -3.14 -5.59
C PHE A 196 1.31 -2.19 -4.81
N ALA A 197 0.65 -1.25 -5.47
CA ALA A 197 -0.21 -0.25 -4.84
C ALA A 197 -1.38 -0.88 -4.07
N ARG A 198 -1.83 -2.08 -4.46
CA ARG A 198 -2.98 -2.79 -3.89
C ARG A 198 -2.63 -3.86 -2.86
N ILE A 199 -1.35 -4.12 -2.58
CA ILE A 199 -0.95 -4.98 -1.45
C ILE A 199 -1.43 -4.31 -0.15
N ASP A 200 -2.01 -5.09 0.76
CA ASP A 200 -2.32 -4.56 2.09
C ASP A 200 -1.01 -4.35 2.87
N PRO A 201 -0.79 -3.19 3.49
CA PRO A 201 0.41 -2.95 4.31
C PRO A 201 0.67 -4.02 5.38
N ASN A 202 -0.39 -4.67 5.90
CA ASN A 202 -0.25 -5.77 6.86
C ASN A 202 0.36 -7.04 6.26
N GLU A 203 0.37 -7.20 4.94
CA GLU A 203 0.98 -8.33 4.23
C GLU A 203 2.47 -8.13 3.94
N ILE A 204 2.99 -6.89 4.06
CA ILE A 204 4.38 -6.56 3.72
C ILE A 204 5.28 -6.83 4.93
N GLU A 205 6.38 -7.54 4.72
CA GLU A 205 7.46 -7.73 5.68
C GLU A 205 8.50 -6.61 5.57
N SER A 206 8.96 -6.34 4.35
CA SER A 206 9.93 -5.29 4.06
C SER A 206 9.83 -4.78 2.63
N LEU A 207 10.28 -3.55 2.45
CA LEU A 207 10.38 -2.88 1.16
C LEU A 207 11.81 -2.33 1.01
N ASN A 208 12.49 -2.70 -0.07
CA ASN A 208 13.83 -2.24 -0.38
C ASN A 208 13.84 -1.49 -1.71
N VAL A 209 14.46 -0.32 -1.74
CA VAL A 209 14.56 0.52 -2.93
C VAL A 209 16.00 0.57 -3.40
N LEU A 210 16.25 0.06 -4.60
CA LEU A 210 17.55 0.11 -5.27
C LEU A 210 17.61 1.40 -6.08
N LYS A 211 18.49 2.32 -5.67
CA LYS A 211 18.50 3.69 -6.19
C LYS A 211 19.63 3.99 -7.17
N ASP A 212 20.60 3.11 -7.32
CA ASP A 212 21.75 3.30 -8.19
C ASP A 212 21.92 2.17 -9.20
N ALA A 213 22.74 2.43 -10.22
CA ALA A 213 22.98 1.48 -11.29
C ALA A 213 23.71 0.21 -10.81
N ALA A 214 24.55 0.30 -9.77
CA ALA A 214 25.29 -0.87 -9.27
C ALA A 214 24.34 -1.87 -8.62
N SER A 215 23.45 -1.42 -7.73
CA SER A 215 22.45 -2.26 -7.06
C SER A 215 21.34 -2.74 -8.00
N ALA A 216 20.96 -1.93 -9.01
CA ALA A 216 19.90 -2.24 -9.97
C ALA A 216 20.35 -3.01 -11.20
N ALA A 217 21.68 -3.12 -11.47
CA ALA A 217 22.24 -3.77 -12.68
C ALA A 217 21.77 -5.21 -12.88
N ILE A 218 21.53 -5.94 -11.80
CA ILE A 218 21.03 -7.31 -11.86
C ILE A 218 19.63 -7.41 -12.50
N PHE A 219 18.88 -6.30 -12.57
CA PHE A 219 17.57 -6.19 -13.24
C PHE A 219 17.68 -5.70 -14.70
N GLY A 220 18.92 -5.43 -15.19
CA GLY A 220 19.20 -5.04 -16.57
C GLY A 220 18.46 -3.79 -17.02
N MET A 221 17.91 -3.81 -18.23
CA MET A 221 17.15 -2.67 -18.78
C MET A 221 15.99 -2.21 -17.87
N ARG A 222 15.37 -3.15 -17.14
CA ARG A 222 14.24 -2.85 -16.25
C ARG A 222 14.67 -2.08 -15.00
N GLY A 223 15.95 -2.17 -14.62
CA GLY A 223 16.51 -1.43 -13.49
C GLY A 223 16.84 0.04 -13.75
N ALA A 224 16.66 0.55 -14.97
CA ALA A 224 17.09 1.90 -15.38
C ALA A 224 16.46 3.02 -14.55
N ASN A 225 15.19 2.90 -14.16
CA ASN A 225 14.47 3.87 -13.33
C ASN A 225 14.49 3.50 -11.83
N GLY A 226 15.40 2.58 -11.44
CA GLY A 226 15.44 1.99 -10.11
C GLY A 226 14.45 0.84 -9.91
N VAL A 227 14.56 0.15 -8.79
CA VAL A 227 13.77 -1.05 -8.49
C VAL A 227 13.24 -0.99 -7.08
N ILE A 228 11.99 -1.35 -6.92
CA ILE A 228 11.31 -1.53 -5.63
C ILE A 228 11.12 -3.02 -5.40
N LEU A 229 11.80 -3.54 -4.39
CA LEU A 229 11.71 -4.94 -3.96
C LEU A 229 10.75 -5.03 -2.78
N VAL A 230 9.70 -5.82 -2.92
CA VAL A 230 8.71 -6.06 -1.87
C VAL A 230 8.82 -7.52 -1.44
N THR A 231 9.00 -7.73 -0.15
CA THR A 231 8.91 -9.05 0.47
C THR A 231 7.63 -9.13 1.27
N THR A 232 6.81 -10.14 0.99
CA THR A 232 5.58 -10.37 1.75
C THR A 232 5.82 -11.27 2.95
N LYS A 233 4.97 -11.15 3.97
CA LYS A 233 5.05 -11.94 5.20
C LYS A 233 4.90 -13.42 4.93
N ARG A 234 5.62 -14.21 5.71
CA ARG A 234 5.58 -15.68 5.71
C ARG A 234 5.25 -16.20 7.10
N GLY A 235 4.85 -17.45 7.17
CA GLY A 235 4.57 -18.11 8.44
C GLY A 235 5.82 -18.31 9.29
N ASN A 236 5.64 -18.25 10.60
CA ASN A 236 6.66 -18.55 11.60
C ASN A 236 6.43 -19.91 12.24
N THR A 237 7.50 -20.52 12.76
CA THR A 237 7.38 -21.72 13.59
C THR A 237 6.76 -21.36 14.95
N GLY A 238 5.72 -22.05 15.37
CA GLY A 238 5.06 -21.81 16.66
C GLY A 238 3.55 -21.99 16.60
N LYS A 239 2.89 -21.44 17.62
CA LYS A 239 1.42 -21.44 17.69
C LYS A 239 0.83 -20.55 16.59
N VAL A 240 -0.40 -20.86 16.23
CA VAL A 240 -1.15 -20.02 15.28
C VAL A 240 -1.48 -18.68 15.94
N HIS A 241 -1.12 -17.60 15.26
CA HIS A 241 -1.46 -16.24 15.64
C HIS A 241 -2.54 -15.72 14.71
N VAL A 242 -3.55 -15.08 15.28
CA VAL A 242 -4.60 -14.39 14.53
C VAL A 242 -4.55 -12.92 14.92
N LYS A 243 -4.41 -12.05 13.93
CA LYS A 243 -4.39 -10.60 14.12
C LYS A 243 -5.49 -9.96 13.28
N TYR A 244 -6.30 -9.11 13.90
CA TYR A 244 -7.23 -8.22 13.21
C TYR A 244 -6.70 -6.79 13.26
N SER A 245 -6.78 -6.10 12.12
CA SER A 245 -6.48 -4.67 11.99
C SER A 245 -7.67 -3.98 11.32
N GLY A 246 -8.18 -2.92 11.91
CA GLY A 246 -9.27 -2.13 11.36
C GLY A 246 -8.97 -0.63 11.45
N ASN A 247 -9.41 0.11 10.44
CA ASN A 247 -9.27 1.56 10.36
C ASN A 247 -10.54 2.16 9.75
N VAL A 248 -10.98 3.29 10.30
CA VAL A 248 -12.05 4.13 9.75
C VAL A 248 -11.54 5.55 9.65
N SER A 249 -11.72 6.19 8.52
CA SER A 249 -11.27 7.55 8.26
C SER A 249 -12.30 8.36 7.49
N ILE A 250 -12.25 9.68 7.63
CA ILE A 250 -13.05 10.63 6.86
C ILE A 250 -12.09 11.43 5.99
N GLN A 251 -12.32 11.38 4.69
CA GLN A 251 -11.52 12.10 3.71
C GLN A 251 -12.15 13.44 3.38
N LYS A 252 -11.32 14.48 3.33
CA LYS A 252 -11.71 15.83 2.93
C LYS A 252 -10.61 16.47 2.10
N PRO A 253 -10.95 17.38 1.17
CA PRO A 253 -9.93 18.19 0.50
C PRO A 253 -9.14 19.00 1.53
N THR A 254 -7.82 19.05 1.41
CA THR A 254 -6.93 19.83 2.29
C THR A 254 -6.99 21.31 1.99
N SER A 255 -7.30 21.67 0.74
CA SER A 255 -7.47 23.05 0.28
C SER A 255 -8.38 23.04 -0.94
N LEU A 256 -9.25 24.02 -1.03
CA LEU A 256 -10.08 24.30 -2.20
C LEU A 256 -9.80 25.72 -2.66
N PRO A 257 -9.87 26.01 -3.99
CA PRO A 257 -9.76 27.39 -4.46
C PRO A 257 -10.93 28.23 -3.94
N GLU A 258 -10.65 29.48 -3.61
CA GLU A 258 -11.67 30.48 -3.32
C GLU A 258 -11.99 31.26 -4.60
N PHE A 259 -13.27 31.41 -4.89
CA PHE A 259 -13.76 32.13 -6.06
C PHE A 259 -14.52 33.40 -5.64
N ALA A 260 -14.60 34.36 -6.57
CA ALA A 260 -15.42 35.53 -6.40
C ALA A 260 -16.89 35.12 -6.21
N ASN A 261 -17.61 35.79 -5.32
CA ASN A 261 -19.07 35.69 -5.21
C ASN A 261 -19.77 36.29 -6.44
N SER A 262 -21.09 36.08 -6.58
CA SER A 262 -21.84 36.54 -7.75
C SER A 262 -21.86 38.06 -7.89
N THR A 263 -21.87 38.81 -6.79
CA THR A 263 -21.80 40.27 -6.80
C THR A 263 -20.51 40.79 -7.38
N ASP A 264 -19.38 40.25 -6.92
CA ASP A 264 -18.06 40.65 -7.40
C ASP A 264 -17.82 40.15 -8.83
N TYR A 265 -18.26 38.92 -9.15
CA TYR A 265 -18.22 38.41 -10.51
C TYR A 265 -18.97 39.31 -11.48
N ALA A 266 -20.21 39.71 -11.16
CA ALA A 266 -21.03 40.57 -12.02
C ALA A 266 -20.39 41.94 -12.27
N ARG A 267 -19.83 42.56 -11.21
CA ARG A 267 -19.06 43.82 -11.33
C ARG A 267 -17.84 43.67 -12.20
N MET A 268 -17.04 42.64 -11.94
CA MET A 268 -15.81 42.35 -12.71
C MET A 268 -16.14 42.05 -14.18
N LYS A 269 -17.25 41.34 -14.45
CA LYS A 269 -17.70 41.01 -15.80
C LYS A 269 -18.04 42.27 -16.59
N ASN A 270 -18.76 43.23 -15.97
CA ASN A 270 -19.08 44.54 -16.58
C ASN A 270 -17.78 45.30 -16.94
N ILE A 271 -16.82 45.36 -16.01
CA ILE A 271 -15.51 46.00 -16.23
C ILE A 271 -14.78 45.35 -17.39
N TYR A 272 -14.68 44.02 -17.37
CA TYR A 272 -13.95 43.24 -18.39
C TYR A 272 -14.54 43.40 -19.80
N MET A 273 -15.88 43.42 -19.90
CA MET A 273 -16.57 43.52 -21.17
C MET A 273 -16.67 44.97 -21.65
N GLY A 274 -16.36 45.97 -20.81
CA GLY A 274 -16.48 47.38 -21.10
C GLY A 274 -17.91 47.88 -21.35
N ASN A 275 -18.93 47.13 -20.90
CA ASN A 275 -20.34 47.45 -21.03
C ASN A 275 -21.15 46.87 -19.85
N THR A 276 -22.39 47.26 -19.70
CA THR A 276 -23.31 46.79 -18.66
C THR A 276 -23.94 45.46 -19.08
N ILE A 277 -23.34 44.35 -18.66
CA ILE A 277 -23.91 42.99 -18.78
C ILE A 277 -24.92 42.76 -17.66
N TYR A 278 -24.57 43.18 -16.44
CA TYR A 278 -25.43 43.14 -15.24
C TYR A 278 -25.73 44.58 -14.80
N THR A 279 -27.00 44.88 -14.62
CA THR A 279 -27.47 46.19 -14.11
C THR A 279 -27.15 46.33 -12.62
N ASP A 280 -27.11 47.56 -12.13
CA ASP A 280 -26.91 47.82 -10.70
C ASP A 280 -28.00 47.18 -9.82
N GLU A 281 -29.23 47.04 -10.34
CA GLU A 281 -30.34 46.38 -9.66
C GLU A 281 -30.07 44.85 -9.55
N GLU A 282 -29.62 44.19 -10.61
CA GLU A 282 -29.25 42.78 -10.60
C GLU A 282 -28.08 42.52 -9.65
N ILE A 283 -27.05 43.39 -9.69
CA ILE A 283 -25.89 43.29 -8.78
C ILE A 283 -26.33 43.43 -7.33
N ARG A 284 -27.32 44.31 -7.05
CA ARG A 284 -27.90 44.43 -5.70
C ARG A 284 -28.64 43.16 -5.30
N LYS A 285 -29.42 42.54 -6.18
CA LYS A 285 -30.16 41.29 -5.92
C LYS A 285 -29.20 40.10 -5.68
N PHE A 286 -28.08 40.06 -6.37
CA PHE A 286 -27.00 39.11 -6.04
C PHE A 286 -26.41 39.34 -4.65
N ALA A 287 -26.30 40.60 -4.21
CA ALA A 287 -25.73 40.96 -2.92
C ALA A 287 -26.66 40.68 -1.74
N ASP A 288 -27.96 40.97 -1.89
CA ASP A 288 -28.95 40.87 -0.81
C ASP A 288 -29.66 39.51 -0.77
N GLY A 289 -29.51 38.66 -1.82
CA GLY A 289 -30.12 37.35 -1.88
C GLY A 289 -31.64 37.35 -1.95
N SER A 290 -32.26 38.43 -2.43
CA SER A 290 -33.73 38.63 -2.44
C SER A 290 -34.48 37.69 -3.39
N ASP A 291 -33.82 37.16 -4.43
CA ASP A 291 -34.35 36.14 -5.36
C ASP A 291 -33.24 35.18 -5.74
N PRO A 292 -32.91 34.22 -4.87
CA PRO A 292 -31.72 33.35 -5.04
C PRO A 292 -31.85 32.39 -6.23
N GLU A 293 -33.05 32.12 -6.72
CA GLU A 293 -33.21 31.27 -7.91
C GLU A 293 -32.93 32.03 -9.22
N ARG A 294 -33.19 33.34 -9.26
CA ARG A 294 -32.89 34.18 -10.42
C ARG A 294 -31.56 34.91 -10.34
N TYR A 295 -31.13 35.22 -9.12
CA TYR A 295 -29.87 35.90 -8.82
C TYR A 295 -29.04 35.08 -7.83
N PRO A 296 -28.59 33.88 -8.23
CA PRO A 296 -27.89 32.94 -7.34
C PRO A 296 -26.50 33.43 -6.96
N ASN A 297 -26.03 32.93 -5.83
CA ASN A 297 -24.64 33.03 -5.40
C ASN A 297 -24.12 31.60 -5.12
N THR A 298 -23.91 30.84 -6.18
CA THR A 298 -23.59 29.41 -6.11
C THR A 298 -22.10 29.19 -5.82
N ASP A 299 -21.80 28.60 -4.69
CA ASP A 299 -20.50 28.00 -4.40
C ASP A 299 -20.48 26.55 -4.90
N TRP A 300 -20.05 26.36 -6.15
CA TRP A 300 -20.05 25.06 -6.82
C TRP A 300 -19.23 23.99 -6.09
N TYR A 301 -18.15 24.39 -5.40
CA TYR A 301 -17.35 23.46 -4.62
C TYR A 301 -18.08 22.98 -3.38
N LYS A 302 -18.70 23.89 -2.65
CA LYS A 302 -19.47 23.58 -1.45
C LYS A 302 -20.70 22.73 -1.77
N GLU A 303 -21.42 23.07 -2.85
CA GLU A 303 -22.56 22.29 -3.31
C GLU A 303 -22.19 20.87 -3.71
N MET A 304 -21.07 20.71 -4.47
CA MET A 304 -20.65 19.42 -5.00
C MET A 304 -19.92 18.55 -3.97
N LEU A 305 -19.04 19.14 -3.15
CA LEU A 305 -18.12 18.43 -2.26
C LEU A 305 -18.58 18.47 -0.78
N SER A 306 -19.90 18.53 -0.55
CA SER A 306 -20.48 18.60 0.79
C SER A 306 -20.48 17.27 1.55
N LYS A 307 -20.28 16.14 0.85
CA LYS A 307 -20.32 14.81 1.44
C LYS A 307 -19.06 14.51 2.25
N ASN A 308 -19.26 13.91 3.43
CA ASN A 308 -18.15 13.28 4.17
C ASN A 308 -17.81 11.96 3.49
N ALA A 309 -16.65 11.89 2.86
CA ALA A 309 -16.16 10.66 2.23
C ALA A 309 -15.60 9.73 3.30
N VAL A 310 -16.34 8.68 3.62
CA VAL A 310 -15.93 7.66 4.60
C VAL A 310 -15.09 6.60 3.91
N GLN A 311 -13.96 6.27 4.51
CA GLN A 311 -13.15 5.12 4.14
C GLN A 311 -13.02 4.20 5.35
N HIS A 312 -13.19 2.90 5.15
CA HIS A 312 -12.84 1.93 6.16
C HIS A 312 -12.14 0.72 5.55
N GLN A 313 -11.27 0.13 6.34
CA GLN A 313 -10.52 -1.06 5.95
C GLN A 313 -10.45 -2.03 7.11
N HIS A 314 -10.49 -3.31 6.77
CA HIS A 314 -10.42 -4.41 7.71
C HIS A 314 -9.47 -5.46 7.15
N ASN A 315 -8.56 -5.94 7.99
CA ASN A 315 -7.63 -6.99 7.62
C ASN A 315 -7.54 -8.02 8.73
N ILE A 316 -7.59 -9.30 8.36
CA ILE A 316 -7.37 -10.43 9.26
C ILE A 316 -6.16 -11.19 8.72
N THR A 317 -5.13 -11.36 9.54
CA THR A 317 -3.98 -12.22 9.22
C THR A 317 -3.95 -13.42 10.15
N VAL A 318 -3.58 -14.56 9.61
CA VAL A 318 -3.38 -15.81 10.34
C VAL A 318 -2.02 -16.36 9.94
N ASP A 319 -1.12 -16.52 10.87
CA ASP A 319 0.21 -17.10 10.64
C ASP A 319 0.55 -18.16 11.69
N GLY A 320 1.40 -19.10 11.30
CA GLY A 320 1.85 -20.16 12.20
C GLY A 320 2.57 -21.27 11.45
N GLY A 321 2.87 -22.34 12.15
CA GLY A 321 3.47 -23.51 11.53
C GLY A 321 4.31 -24.36 12.46
N ARG A 322 4.89 -25.40 11.85
CA ARG A 322 5.89 -26.29 12.44
C ARG A 322 7.12 -26.30 11.55
N ASP A 323 8.15 -27.02 11.96
CA ASP A 323 9.44 -27.09 11.23
C ASP A 323 9.29 -27.54 9.77
N ASN A 324 8.29 -28.36 9.47
CA ASN A 324 8.04 -28.91 8.14
C ASN A 324 7.00 -28.14 7.31
N ILE A 325 6.16 -27.29 7.93
CA ILE A 325 5.17 -26.49 7.23
C ILE A 325 4.95 -25.16 7.96
N LYS A 326 4.99 -24.07 7.22
CA LYS A 326 4.69 -22.72 7.71
C LYS A 326 3.71 -22.07 6.76
N PHE A 327 2.80 -21.27 7.30
CA PHE A 327 1.80 -20.58 6.49
C PHE A 327 1.53 -19.18 7.03
N PHE A 328 1.25 -18.29 6.11
CA PHE A 328 0.70 -16.96 6.34
C PHE A 328 -0.52 -16.80 5.43
N THR A 329 -1.64 -16.39 5.97
CA THR A 329 -2.86 -16.10 5.21
C THR A 329 -3.42 -14.76 5.66
N SER A 330 -3.85 -13.94 4.72
CA SER A 330 -4.46 -12.62 4.95
C SER A 330 -5.77 -12.53 4.18
N PHE A 331 -6.79 -11.95 4.81
CA PHE A 331 -8.01 -11.52 4.18
C PHE A 331 -8.21 -10.03 4.44
N GLY A 332 -8.38 -9.24 3.39
CA GLY A 332 -8.56 -7.79 3.44
C GLY A 332 -9.85 -7.33 2.79
N TYR A 333 -10.50 -6.33 3.38
CA TYR A 333 -11.62 -5.58 2.82
C TYR A 333 -11.36 -4.09 2.94
N VAL A 334 -11.63 -3.35 1.87
CA VAL A 334 -11.54 -1.89 1.82
C VAL A 334 -12.82 -1.36 1.18
N HIS A 335 -13.39 -0.33 1.79
CA HIS A 335 -14.45 0.49 1.20
C HIS A 335 -14.05 1.96 1.24
N GLN A 336 -14.30 2.67 0.15
CA GLN A 336 -14.06 4.12 0.03
C GLN A 336 -15.27 4.79 -0.61
N ASP A 337 -15.83 5.81 0.06
CA ASP A 337 -16.78 6.74 -0.53
C ASP A 337 -16.06 7.87 -1.27
N GLY A 338 -16.70 8.41 -2.32
CA GLY A 338 -16.26 9.65 -2.97
C GLY A 338 -16.72 10.91 -2.27
N LEU A 339 -16.19 12.06 -2.70
CA LEU A 339 -16.56 13.40 -2.18
C LEU A 339 -17.94 13.87 -2.64
N TRP A 340 -18.55 13.18 -3.61
CA TRP A 340 -19.92 13.40 -4.09
C TRP A 340 -20.66 12.08 -4.17
N ASP A 341 -21.97 12.16 -4.30
CA ASP A 341 -22.81 10.97 -4.44
C ASP A 341 -22.51 10.21 -5.73
N ASN A 342 -22.89 8.93 -5.75
CA ASN A 342 -22.71 8.06 -6.89
C ASN A 342 -21.21 7.81 -7.27
N LEU A 343 -20.34 7.73 -6.25
CA LEU A 343 -18.93 7.37 -6.41
C LEU A 343 -18.46 6.57 -5.19
N ASN A 344 -18.10 5.31 -5.40
CA ASN A 344 -17.53 4.45 -4.37
C ASN A 344 -16.60 3.39 -4.96
N TYR A 345 -15.84 2.76 -4.08
CA TYR A 345 -14.91 1.69 -4.40
C TYR A 345 -14.89 0.65 -3.30
N GLU A 346 -14.85 -0.61 -3.69
CA GLU A 346 -14.70 -1.76 -2.80
C GLU A 346 -13.60 -2.70 -3.29
N ARG A 347 -12.85 -3.25 -2.35
CA ARG A 347 -11.79 -4.22 -2.63
C ARG A 347 -11.83 -5.36 -1.63
N TYR A 348 -11.84 -6.57 -2.15
CA TYR A 348 -11.67 -7.82 -1.42
C TYR A 348 -10.34 -8.42 -1.83
N SER A 349 -9.50 -8.80 -0.87
CA SER A 349 -8.20 -9.41 -1.12
C SER A 349 -7.99 -10.65 -0.25
N LEU A 350 -7.36 -11.65 -0.82
CA LEU A 350 -6.94 -12.87 -0.12
C LEU A 350 -5.51 -13.17 -0.55
N ARG A 351 -4.63 -13.43 0.43
CA ARG A 351 -3.26 -13.92 0.20
C ARG A 351 -3.01 -15.15 1.03
N SER A 352 -2.29 -16.11 0.47
CA SER A 352 -1.79 -17.28 1.20
C SER A 352 -0.37 -17.58 0.73
N ASN A 353 0.58 -17.61 1.66
CA ASN A 353 1.98 -17.98 1.46
C ASN A 353 2.27 -19.22 2.32
N ILE A 354 2.66 -20.31 1.68
CA ILE A 354 2.87 -21.61 2.34
C ILE A 354 4.27 -22.11 1.99
N ASP A 355 5.06 -22.45 3.01
CA ASP A 355 6.37 -23.07 2.88
C ASP A 355 6.34 -24.50 3.43
N VAL A 356 6.73 -25.47 2.63
CA VAL A 356 6.75 -26.90 3.00
C VAL A 356 8.16 -27.46 2.82
N LYS A 357 8.75 -27.98 3.88
CA LYS A 357 9.96 -28.82 3.82
C LYS A 357 9.55 -30.25 3.47
N ILE A 358 9.75 -30.64 2.22
CA ILE A 358 9.45 -31.99 1.73
C ILE A 358 10.47 -33.00 2.28
N THR A 359 11.74 -32.60 2.27
CA THR A 359 12.87 -33.34 2.88
C THR A 359 13.75 -32.36 3.66
N SER A 360 14.83 -32.85 4.27
CA SER A 360 15.83 -31.99 4.92
C SER A 360 16.55 -31.04 3.94
N THR A 361 16.52 -31.35 2.64
CA THR A 361 17.23 -30.60 1.57
C THR A 361 16.28 -30.05 0.51
N THR A 362 14.98 -30.37 0.54
CA THR A 362 14.00 -29.96 -0.47
C THR A 362 12.90 -29.12 0.17
N GLN A 363 12.70 -27.92 -0.33
CA GLN A 363 11.62 -27.00 0.10
C GLN A 363 10.74 -26.60 -1.09
N LEU A 364 9.44 -26.62 -0.87
CA LEU A 364 8.42 -26.09 -1.78
C LEU A 364 7.79 -24.86 -1.14
N SER A 365 7.71 -23.75 -1.88
CA SER A 365 6.95 -22.56 -1.50
C SER A 365 5.84 -22.33 -2.52
N VAL A 366 4.63 -22.08 -2.02
CA VAL A 366 3.43 -21.79 -2.83
C VAL A 366 2.83 -20.49 -2.33
N ASP A 367 2.81 -19.49 -3.19
CA ASP A 367 2.22 -18.19 -2.91
C ASP A 367 1.06 -17.95 -3.88
N ALA A 368 -0.09 -17.55 -3.35
CA ALA A 368 -1.25 -17.16 -4.14
C ALA A 368 -1.91 -15.92 -3.54
N SER A 369 -2.24 -14.96 -4.39
CA SER A 369 -2.99 -13.76 -4.00
C SER A 369 -4.09 -13.50 -5.00
N GLY A 370 -5.34 -13.42 -4.52
CA GLY A 370 -6.52 -13.06 -5.28
C GLY A 370 -7.06 -11.71 -4.83
N ARG A 371 -7.52 -10.89 -5.79
CA ARG A 371 -8.12 -9.59 -5.52
C ARG A 371 -9.29 -9.36 -6.44
N VAL A 372 -10.40 -8.85 -5.88
CA VAL A 372 -11.57 -8.38 -6.61
C VAL A 372 -11.84 -6.96 -6.20
N GLU A 373 -11.92 -6.08 -7.18
CA GLU A 373 -12.18 -4.65 -7.01
C GLU A 373 -13.44 -4.27 -7.77
N TYR A 374 -14.32 -3.51 -7.12
CA TYR A 374 -15.49 -2.91 -7.72
C TYR A 374 -15.38 -1.40 -7.58
N ARG A 375 -15.63 -0.69 -8.65
CA ARG A 375 -15.75 0.75 -8.63
C ARG A 375 -17.03 1.14 -9.33
N HIS A 376 -17.85 1.91 -8.64
CA HIS A 376 -19.06 2.53 -9.13
C HIS A 376 -18.88 4.03 -9.20
N GLY A 377 -19.32 4.66 -10.29
CA GLY A 377 -19.24 6.10 -10.46
C GLY A 377 -20.21 6.62 -11.50
N SER A 378 -20.27 7.93 -11.65
CA SER A 378 -20.97 8.57 -12.76
C SER A 378 -20.22 8.36 -14.08
N PRO A 379 -20.85 8.57 -15.24
CA PRO A 379 -20.15 8.57 -16.54
C PRO A 379 -19.10 9.67 -16.67
N GLN A 380 -19.14 10.68 -15.80
CA GLN A 380 -18.18 11.80 -15.81
C GLN A 380 -16.91 11.44 -15.06
N SER A 381 -15.75 11.74 -15.67
CA SER A 381 -14.48 11.59 -14.97
C SER A 381 -14.30 12.66 -13.90
N SER A 382 -13.57 12.35 -12.82
CA SER A 382 -13.22 13.32 -11.77
C SER A 382 -12.50 14.54 -12.35
N THR A 383 -11.64 14.35 -13.35
CA THR A 383 -10.98 15.47 -14.05
C THR A 383 -12.00 16.42 -14.66
N ASN A 384 -13.03 15.88 -15.36
CA ASN A 384 -14.08 16.71 -15.92
C ASN A 384 -14.92 17.41 -14.84
N VAL A 385 -15.24 16.70 -13.75
CA VAL A 385 -15.94 17.30 -12.60
C VAL A 385 -15.21 18.54 -12.11
N PHE A 386 -13.91 18.42 -11.77
CA PHE A 386 -13.12 19.54 -11.26
C PHE A 386 -12.92 20.65 -12.32
N GLN A 387 -12.79 20.32 -13.60
CA GLN A 387 -12.74 21.31 -14.66
C GLN A 387 -14.03 22.14 -14.74
N GLN A 388 -15.18 21.50 -14.60
CA GLN A 388 -16.47 22.21 -14.61
C GLN A 388 -16.68 23.03 -13.35
N LEU A 389 -16.27 22.54 -12.17
CA LEU A 389 -16.32 23.32 -10.94
C LEU A 389 -15.51 24.63 -11.02
N ILE A 390 -14.37 24.62 -11.74
CA ILE A 390 -13.58 25.84 -11.99
C ILE A 390 -14.24 26.76 -13.01
N ARG A 391 -14.90 26.20 -14.03
CA ARG A 391 -15.50 26.98 -15.13
C ARG A 391 -16.86 27.56 -14.80
N ASN A 392 -17.64 26.86 -14.00
CA ASN A 392 -18.97 27.31 -13.61
C ASN A 392 -18.87 28.58 -12.76
N THR A 393 -19.62 29.59 -13.16
CA THR A 393 -19.62 30.90 -12.49
C THR A 393 -20.65 30.97 -11.35
N PRO A 394 -20.45 31.80 -10.34
CA PRO A 394 -21.36 31.87 -9.18
C PRO A 394 -22.75 32.39 -9.51
N VAL A 395 -22.93 33.04 -10.65
CA VAL A 395 -24.23 33.55 -11.13
C VAL A 395 -25.07 32.47 -11.83
N LEU A 396 -24.60 31.24 -11.91
CA LEU A 396 -25.34 30.09 -12.44
C LEU A 396 -25.88 29.25 -11.30
N LEU A 397 -27.18 28.98 -11.32
CA LEU A 397 -27.86 28.17 -10.33
C LEU A 397 -27.63 26.67 -10.60
N ALA A 398 -27.27 25.89 -9.59
CA ALA A 398 -27.10 24.44 -9.72
C ALA A 398 -28.44 23.69 -9.61
N LYS A 399 -29.24 24.06 -8.59
CA LYS A 399 -30.57 23.47 -8.29
C LYS A 399 -31.53 24.54 -7.88
N TYR A 400 -32.79 24.37 -8.23
CA TYR A 400 -33.89 25.11 -7.65
C TYR A 400 -34.19 24.64 -6.21
N ASP A 401 -34.91 25.44 -5.44
CA ASP A 401 -35.29 25.14 -4.05
C ASP A 401 -36.07 23.82 -3.90
N ASN A 402 -36.78 23.40 -4.95
CA ASN A 402 -37.51 22.14 -5.01
C ASN A 402 -36.62 20.95 -5.37
N GLY A 403 -35.29 21.14 -5.53
CA GLY A 403 -34.30 20.10 -5.82
C GLY A 403 -34.13 19.76 -7.30
N LEU A 404 -34.86 20.37 -8.22
CA LEU A 404 -34.74 20.17 -9.66
C LEU A 404 -33.42 20.80 -10.17
N TYR A 405 -32.72 20.10 -11.06
CA TYR A 405 -31.49 20.61 -11.66
C TYR A 405 -31.80 21.64 -12.75
N THR A 406 -31.04 22.72 -12.76
CA THR A 406 -31.21 23.79 -13.74
C THR A 406 -30.47 23.49 -15.04
N VAL A 407 -30.80 24.21 -16.11
CA VAL A 407 -29.94 24.44 -17.27
C VAL A 407 -29.13 25.70 -17.01
N PRO A 408 -27.85 25.66 -16.62
CA PRO A 408 -27.12 26.87 -16.28
C PRO A 408 -26.94 27.80 -17.50
N ASP A 409 -26.31 27.29 -18.56
CA ASP A 409 -26.28 27.90 -19.89
C ASP A 409 -25.79 26.88 -20.93
N ALA A 410 -25.68 27.29 -22.22
CA ALA A 410 -25.29 26.40 -23.31
C ALA A 410 -23.79 25.94 -23.22
N THR A 411 -22.96 26.69 -22.50
CA THR A 411 -21.49 26.46 -22.42
C THR A 411 -21.05 25.86 -21.09
N HIS A 412 -21.89 25.92 -20.08
CA HIS A 412 -21.59 25.45 -18.72
C HIS A 412 -22.59 24.36 -18.32
N PRO A 413 -22.23 23.10 -18.48
CA PRO A 413 -23.14 22.00 -18.10
C PRO A 413 -23.35 21.98 -16.58
N ASN A 414 -24.52 21.53 -16.15
CA ASN A 414 -24.79 21.29 -14.74
C ASN A 414 -24.07 20.01 -14.29
N ILE A 415 -22.88 20.18 -13.72
CA ILE A 415 -22.04 19.03 -13.33
C ILE A 415 -22.68 18.21 -12.20
N MET A 416 -23.50 18.81 -11.33
CA MET A 416 -24.22 18.09 -10.28
C MET A 416 -25.28 17.17 -10.88
N ALA A 417 -25.98 17.62 -11.93
CA ALA A 417 -26.90 16.77 -12.68
C ALA A 417 -26.17 15.65 -13.43
N GLN A 418 -25.02 15.96 -14.04
CA GLN A 418 -24.23 14.99 -14.80
C GLN A 418 -23.55 13.91 -13.95
N THR A 419 -23.40 14.15 -12.65
CA THR A 419 -22.86 13.15 -11.70
C THR A 419 -23.95 12.46 -10.89
N SER A 420 -25.22 12.89 -11.03
CA SER A 420 -26.37 12.26 -10.37
C SER A 420 -26.65 10.86 -10.93
N LYS A 421 -27.47 10.10 -10.21
CA LYS A 421 -27.95 8.77 -10.67
C LYS A 421 -28.74 8.85 -11.97
N ASP A 422 -29.41 9.98 -12.24
CA ASP A 422 -30.18 10.20 -13.45
C ASP A 422 -29.32 10.37 -14.71
N ALA A 423 -28.02 10.61 -14.54
CA ALA A 423 -27.06 10.67 -15.63
C ALA A 423 -26.46 9.30 -16.01
N GLY A 424 -26.91 8.22 -15.34
CA GLY A 424 -26.41 6.88 -15.55
C GLY A 424 -25.25 6.51 -14.62
N TYR A 425 -24.41 5.57 -15.06
CA TYR A 425 -23.34 5.02 -14.23
C TYR A 425 -22.13 4.57 -15.05
N SER A 426 -21.01 4.42 -14.38
CA SER A 426 -19.80 3.76 -14.89
C SER A 426 -19.31 2.77 -13.86
N ASP A 427 -19.57 1.49 -14.12
CA ASP A 427 -19.15 0.40 -13.26
C ASP A 427 -17.91 -0.26 -13.83
N SER A 428 -16.94 -0.53 -12.99
CA SER A 428 -15.81 -1.36 -13.35
C SER A 428 -15.53 -2.44 -12.31
N ARG A 429 -15.05 -3.56 -12.80
CA ARG A 429 -14.60 -4.69 -12.00
C ARG A 429 -13.22 -5.11 -12.45
N ASN A 430 -12.31 -5.24 -11.48
CA ASN A 430 -10.97 -5.74 -11.72
C ASN A 430 -10.73 -7.01 -10.88
N ASN A 431 -10.41 -8.13 -11.52
CA ASN A 431 -10.07 -9.39 -10.88
C ASN A 431 -8.58 -9.66 -11.13
N SER A 432 -7.81 -9.87 -10.08
CA SER A 432 -6.39 -10.17 -10.16
C SER A 432 -6.07 -11.47 -9.44
N LEU A 433 -5.31 -12.33 -10.09
CA LEU A 433 -4.73 -13.54 -9.52
C LEU A 433 -3.22 -13.49 -9.74
N LEU A 434 -2.47 -13.50 -8.65
CA LEU A 434 -1.00 -13.52 -8.65
C LEU A 434 -0.54 -14.81 -8.00
N THR A 435 0.29 -15.59 -8.69
CA THR A 435 0.77 -16.87 -8.17
C THR A 435 2.28 -16.98 -8.25
N ARG A 436 2.86 -17.79 -7.37
CA ARG A 436 4.26 -18.17 -7.41
C ARG A 436 4.44 -19.56 -6.83
N LEU A 437 5.13 -20.41 -7.56
CA LEU A 437 5.57 -21.73 -7.13
C LEU A 437 7.10 -21.74 -7.15
N GLU A 438 7.72 -22.07 -6.03
CA GLU A 438 9.18 -22.17 -5.91
C GLU A 438 9.58 -23.54 -5.35
N LEU A 439 10.46 -24.24 -6.03
CA LEU A 439 11.08 -25.46 -5.55
C LEU A 439 12.59 -25.20 -5.37
N THR A 440 13.07 -25.37 -4.15
CA THR A 440 14.49 -25.24 -3.79
C THR A 440 15.04 -26.61 -3.36
N GLN A 441 16.19 -26.97 -3.90
CA GLN A 441 16.93 -28.18 -3.56
C GLN A 441 18.35 -27.80 -3.16
N ASP A 442 18.73 -28.08 -1.91
CA ASP A 442 20.12 -28.04 -1.46
C ASP A 442 20.89 -29.25 -2.00
N LEU A 443 22.12 -29.04 -2.45
CA LEU A 443 22.98 -30.08 -3.06
C LEU A 443 24.25 -30.32 -2.26
N PRO A 444 24.18 -30.65 -0.94
CA PRO A 444 25.33 -30.82 -0.08
C PRO A 444 26.20 -32.03 -0.50
N PHE A 445 25.60 -32.98 -1.22
CA PHE A 445 26.31 -34.15 -1.77
C PHE A 445 27.25 -33.80 -2.94
N VAL A 446 27.05 -32.65 -3.61
CA VAL A 446 27.98 -32.10 -4.61
C VAL A 446 29.02 -31.23 -3.92
N THR A 447 28.55 -30.20 -3.19
CA THR A 447 29.38 -29.36 -2.33
C THR A 447 28.47 -28.58 -1.35
N GLN A 448 28.97 -28.33 -0.13
CA GLN A 448 28.26 -27.52 0.83
C GLN A 448 28.03 -26.10 0.30
N GLY A 449 26.81 -25.59 0.48
CA GLY A 449 26.41 -24.23 0.05
C GLY A 449 25.87 -24.16 -1.37
N LEU A 450 25.92 -25.25 -2.15
CA LEU A 450 25.33 -25.30 -3.50
C LEU A 450 23.82 -25.58 -3.41
N LYS A 451 23.04 -24.80 -4.15
CA LYS A 451 21.58 -24.95 -4.25
C LYS A 451 21.10 -24.72 -5.69
N ILE A 452 20.07 -25.45 -6.07
CA ILE A 452 19.31 -25.20 -7.29
C ILE A 452 17.89 -24.78 -6.90
N LYS A 453 17.34 -23.82 -7.63
CA LYS A 453 15.98 -23.30 -7.38
C LYS A 453 15.25 -23.09 -8.71
N GLY A 454 14.04 -23.61 -8.80
CA GLY A 454 13.11 -23.33 -9.89
C GLY A 454 11.96 -22.48 -9.39
N VAL A 455 11.59 -21.45 -10.14
CA VAL A 455 10.43 -20.59 -9.85
C VAL A 455 9.53 -20.56 -11.07
N PHE A 456 8.23 -20.66 -10.85
CA PHE A 456 7.18 -20.47 -11.86
C PHE A 456 6.13 -19.52 -11.31
N SER A 457 5.70 -18.55 -12.12
CA SER A 457 4.62 -17.62 -11.81
C SER A 457 3.64 -17.57 -12.99
N TYR A 458 2.35 -17.58 -12.66
CA TYR A 458 1.25 -17.29 -13.56
C TYR A 458 0.39 -16.21 -12.90
N ASP A 459 0.40 -15.03 -13.49
CA ASP A 459 -0.40 -13.91 -13.02
C ASP A 459 -1.45 -13.56 -14.08
N LYS A 460 -2.69 -13.32 -13.65
CA LYS A 460 -3.81 -12.93 -14.52
C LYS A 460 -4.54 -11.74 -13.95
N ASN A 461 -4.84 -10.78 -14.81
CA ASN A 461 -5.65 -9.62 -14.48
C ASN A 461 -6.75 -9.48 -15.54
N ASN A 462 -8.02 -9.44 -15.09
CA ASN A 462 -9.19 -9.26 -15.93
C ASN A 462 -9.93 -7.99 -15.49
N TYR A 463 -10.00 -7.00 -16.37
CA TYR A 463 -10.71 -5.75 -16.16
C TYR A 463 -11.93 -5.69 -17.08
N ALA A 464 -13.09 -5.38 -16.51
CA ALA A 464 -14.33 -5.13 -17.25
C ALA A 464 -14.92 -3.79 -16.81
N GLN A 465 -15.39 -3.01 -17.77
CA GLN A 465 -16.07 -1.73 -17.55
C GLN A 465 -17.36 -1.67 -18.36
N LYS A 466 -18.41 -1.11 -17.76
CA LYS A 466 -19.66 -0.78 -18.38
C LYS A 466 -20.04 0.64 -18.01
N THR A 467 -20.17 1.52 -19.01
CA THR A 467 -20.57 2.92 -18.83
C THR A 467 -21.88 3.14 -19.57
N TRP A 468 -22.94 3.38 -18.81
CA TRP A 468 -24.24 3.78 -19.29
C TRP A 468 -24.42 5.26 -19.05
N SER A 469 -24.47 6.05 -20.12
CA SER A 469 -24.56 7.51 -20.08
C SER A 469 -25.95 7.95 -20.50
N LEU A 470 -26.60 8.68 -19.62
CA LEU A 470 -27.90 9.31 -19.84
C LEU A 470 -27.77 10.83 -19.81
N SER A 471 -28.64 11.52 -20.57
CA SER A 471 -28.84 12.95 -20.36
C SER A 471 -29.67 13.17 -19.11
N PRO A 472 -29.16 13.86 -18.08
CA PRO A 472 -29.91 14.08 -16.85
C PRO A 472 -31.16 14.93 -17.07
N TYR A 473 -32.10 14.88 -16.14
CA TYR A 473 -33.27 15.75 -16.15
C TYR A 473 -32.86 17.18 -15.80
N LEU A 474 -33.09 18.13 -16.72
CA LEU A 474 -32.79 19.55 -16.54
C LEU A 474 -34.06 20.37 -16.76
N TYR A 475 -34.23 21.43 -15.99
CA TYR A 475 -35.43 22.25 -15.99
C TYR A 475 -35.09 23.72 -16.20
N VAL A 476 -36.00 24.45 -16.86
CA VAL A 476 -35.99 25.90 -16.97
C VAL A 476 -37.24 26.42 -16.33
N ARG A 477 -37.09 27.38 -15.42
CA ARG A 477 -38.20 28.10 -14.80
C ARG A 477 -38.65 29.23 -15.72
N ASP A 478 -39.94 29.24 -16.06
CA ASP A 478 -40.54 30.30 -16.89
C ASP A 478 -40.95 31.55 -16.06
N GLN A 479 -41.54 32.52 -16.73
CA GLN A 479 -41.98 33.77 -16.08
C GLN A 479 -43.14 33.54 -15.12
N ASP A 480 -43.94 32.49 -15.32
CA ASP A 480 -45.10 32.12 -14.52
C ASP A 480 -44.72 31.20 -13.36
N ASN A 481 -43.41 30.99 -13.13
CA ASN A 481 -42.83 30.12 -12.11
C ASN A 481 -43.09 28.61 -12.34
N ASN A 482 -43.39 28.16 -13.58
CA ASN A 482 -43.46 26.76 -13.90
C ASN A 482 -42.07 26.23 -14.26
N TYR A 483 -41.75 24.97 -13.85
CA TYR A 483 -40.49 24.31 -14.14
C TYR A 483 -40.66 23.39 -15.36
N ASN A 484 -40.17 23.85 -16.49
CA ASN A 484 -40.32 23.16 -17.79
C ASN A 484 -39.13 22.21 -18.04
N LEU A 485 -39.42 20.92 -18.15
CA LEU A 485 -38.45 19.90 -18.46
C LEU A 485 -37.86 20.15 -19.88
N GLN A 486 -36.54 20.15 -19.98
CA GLN A 486 -35.85 20.30 -21.25
C GLN A 486 -35.72 18.96 -22.02
N PRO A 487 -35.68 19.04 -23.36
CA PRO A 487 -35.44 17.84 -24.17
C PRO A 487 -34.15 17.11 -23.76
N ARG A 488 -34.24 15.80 -23.63
CA ARG A 488 -33.10 14.96 -23.26
C ARG A 488 -32.42 14.40 -24.52
N GLY A 489 -31.10 14.29 -24.47
CA GLY A 489 -30.33 13.56 -25.48
C GLY A 489 -30.52 12.05 -25.36
N SER A 490 -30.15 11.32 -26.40
CA SER A 490 -30.21 9.86 -26.40
C SER A 490 -29.17 9.24 -25.48
N ALA A 491 -29.49 8.11 -24.91
CA ALA A 491 -28.59 7.31 -24.11
C ALA A 491 -27.44 6.70 -24.94
N SER A 492 -26.32 6.44 -24.28
CA SER A 492 -25.19 5.71 -24.87
C SER A 492 -24.64 4.66 -23.93
N LEU A 493 -24.16 3.56 -24.49
CA LEU A 493 -23.53 2.48 -23.74
C LEU A 493 -22.13 2.20 -24.30
N TYR A 494 -21.15 2.19 -23.39
CA TYR A 494 -19.79 1.76 -23.66
C TYR A 494 -19.44 0.56 -22.78
N GLN A 495 -18.87 -0.48 -23.38
CA GLN A 495 -18.34 -1.65 -22.67
C GLN A 495 -16.90 -1.90 -23.11
N ASN A 496 -16.04 -2.24 -22.15
CA ASN A 496 -14.65 -2.56 -22.38
C ASN A 496 -14.23 -3.76 -21.52
N GLN A 497 -13.45 -4.65 -22.13
CA GLN A 497 -12.84 -5.77 -21.42
C GLN A 497 -11.36 -5.87 -21.79
N ASN A 498 -10.52 -6.01 -20.76
CA ASN A 498 -9.08 -6.23 -20.89
C ASN A 498 -8.70 -7.51 -20.14
N ASP A 499 -7.91 -8.36 -20.77
CA ASP A 499 -7.29 -9.52 -20.17
C ASP A 499 -5.77 -9.40 -20.29
N ASN A 500 -5.08 -9.49 -19.14
CA ASN A 500 -3.62 -9.52 -19.08
C ASN A 500 -3.18 -10.85 -18.47
N GLU A 501 -2.24 -11.53 -19.12
CA GLU A 501 -1.61 -12.75 -18.62
C GLU A 501 -0.10 -12.56 -18.60
N TYR A 502 0.52 -12.94 -17.47
CA TYR A 502 1.96 -12.92 -17.30
C TYR A 502 2.42 -14.30 -16.87
N ILE A 503 3.35 -14.87 -17.64
CA ILE A 503 3.99 -16.15 -17.31
C ILE A 503 5.47 -15.86 -17.14
N GLU A 504 6.01 -16.23 -15.98
CA GLU A 504 7.44 -16.10 -15.70
C GLU A 504 7.99 -17.42 -15.16
N TRP A 505 9.15 -17.81 -15.65
CA TRP A 505 9.92 -18.91 -15.09
C TRP A 505 11.36 -18.48 -14.83
N GLN A 506 11.91 -19.01 -13.76
CA GLN A 506 13.29 -18.73 -13.36
C GLN A 506 13.98 -20.03 -12.95
N GLY A 507 15.23 -20.21 -13.36
CA GLY A 507 16.12 -21.26 -12.88
C GLY A 507 17.35 -20.62 -12.26
N HIS A 508 17.68 -20.97 -11.01
CA HIS A 508 18.81 -20.42 -10.27
C HIS A 508 19.76 -21.54 -9.87
N LEU A 509 21.05 -21.29 -9.98
CA LEU A 509 22.11 -22.05 -9.34
C LEU A 509 22.87 -21.09 -8.43
N THR A 510 22.86 -21.35 -7.12
CA THR A 510 23.50 -20.50 -6.11
C THR A 510 24.55 -21.29 -5.34
N TYR A 511 25.65 -20.63 -5.00
CA TYR A 511 26.69 -21.15 -4.16
C TYR A 511 27.06 -20.12 -3.11
N ASP A 512 26.90 -20.49 -1.84
CA ASP A 512 27.19 -19.62 -0.68
C ASP A 512 28.06 -20.40 0.30
N ARG A 513 29.31 -19.95 0.51
CA ARG A 513 30.22 -20.63 1.42
C ARG A 513 31.28 -19.71 2.02
N SER A 514 31.61 -19.97 3.29
CA SER A 514 32.73 -19.33 3.99
C SER A 514 33.87 -20.32 4.22
N PHE A 515 35.10 -19.84 3.98
CA PHE A 515 36.35 -20.58 4.18
C PHE A 515 37.32 -19.71 5.02
N GLY A 516 37.33 -19.90 6.33
CA GLY A 516 38.07 -19.01 7.23
C GLY A 516 37.54 -17.56 7.08
N ASN A 517 38.43 -16.64 6.70
CA ASN A 517 38.07 -15.23 6.48
C ASN A 517 37.45 -14.93 5.08
N HIS A 518 37.36 -15.92 4.20
CA HIS A 518 36.85 -15.75 2.85
C HIS A 518 35.38 -16.19 2.79
N THR A 519 34.48 -15.31 2.34
CA THR A 519 33.10 -15.66 2.04
C THR A 519 32.83 -15.39 0.56
N VAL A 520 32.32 -16.40 -0.13
CA VAL A 520 31.98 -16.35 -1.56
C VAL A 520 30.50 -16.64 -1.73
N SER A 521 29.80 -15.77 -2.45
CA SER A 521 28.44 -16.01 -2.93
C SER A 521 28.41 -15.86 -4.45
N ALA A 522 27.89 -16.86 -5.15
CA ALA A 522 27.74 -16.83 -6.60
C ALA A 522 26.31 -17.19 -7.00
N LEU A 523 25.80 -16.54 -8.05
CA LEU A 523 24.50 -16.79 -8.67
C LEU A 523 24.67 -16.92 -10.17
N LEU A 524 24.12 -18.00 -10.74
CA LEU A 524 23.79 -18.10 -12.15
C LEU A 524 22.29 -18.27 -12.28
N MET A 525 21.65 -17.51 -13.18
CA MET A 525 20.21 -17.51 -13.33
C MET A 525 19.82 -17.39 -14.80
N ALA A 526 18.78 -18.13 -15.18
CA ALA A 526 18.03 -17.93 -16.41
C ALA A 526 16.60 -17.57 -16.08
N LEU A 527 16.04 -16.57 -16.78
CA LEU A 527 14.69 -16.07 -16.61
C LEU A 527 14.02 -15.92 -17.96
N GLY A 528 12.80 -16.45 -18.11
CA GLY A 528 11.94 -16.20 -19.25
C GLY A 528 10.60 -15.62 -18.80
N ARG A 529 10.13 -14.60 -19.49
CA ARG A 529 8.84 -13.94 -19.24
C ARG A 529 8.07 -13.77 -20.55
N LYS A 530 6.78 -14.14 -20.50
CA LYS A 530 5.81 -13.90 -21.57
C LYS A 530 4.64 -13.10 -21.01
N GLU A 531 4.23 -12.10 -21.76
CA GLU A 531 3.09 -11.24 -21.46
C GLU A 531 2.11 -11.31 -22.61
N LYS A 532 0.81 -11.45 -22.30
CA LYS A 532 -0.28 -11.38 -23.27
C LYS A 532 -1.27 -10.34 -22.82
N TYR A 533 -1.70 -9.53 -23.73
CA TYR A 533 -2.73 -8.53 -23.56
C TYR A 533 -3.81 -8.73 -24.60
N HIS A 534 -5.05 -8.81 -24.17
CA HIS A 534 -6.24 -8.87 -25.02
C HIS A 534 -7.18 -7.74 -24.62
N ASN A 535 -7.68 -6.99 -25.61
CA ASN A 535 -8.66 -5.94 -25.40
C ASN A 535 -9.78 -6.05 -26.41
N VAL A 536 -11.00 -5.88 -25.96
CA VAL A 536 -12.18 -5.69 -26.79
C VAL A 536 -13.07 -4.62 -26.18
N TRP A 537 -13.61 -3.74 -27.02
CA TRP A 537 -14.56 -2.74 -26.57
C TRP A 537 -15.65 -2.52 -27.63
N VAL A 538 -16.81 -2.07 -27.18
CA VAL A 538 -17.94 -1.74 -28.03
C VAL A 538 -18.70 -0.55 -27.46
N SER A 539 -19.22 0.31 -28.34
CA SER A 539 -20.09 1.43 -27.98
C SER A 539 -21.27 1.50 -28.94
N ARG A 540 -22.43 1.81 -28.38
CA ARG A 540 -23.64 2.17 -29.14
C ARG A 540 -24.30 3.40 -28.54
N ASN A 541 -24.95 4.17 -29.39
CA ASN A 541 -25.70 5.36 -29.05
C ASN A 541 -27.18 5.18 -29.45
N SER A 542 -28.00 6.18 -29.16
CA SER A 542 -29.39 6.29 -29.62
C SER A 542 -30.22 5.08 -29.22
N PHE A 543 -30.32 4.89 -27.91
CA PHE A 543 -31.22 3.90 -27.30
C PHE A 543 -32.64 4.48 -27.25
N ASP A 544 -33.62 3.66 -27.60
CA ASP A 544 -35.05 4.04 -27.53
C ASP A 544 -35.58 4.05 -26.08
N SER A 545 -34.83 3.49 -25.14
CA SER A 545 -35.19 3.38 -23.73
C SER A 545 -34.03 3.70 -22.82
N ASP A 546 -34.25 4.50 -21.80
CA ASP A 546 -33.27 4.84 -20.76
C ASP A 546 -33.09 3.73 -19.72
N VAL A 547 -33.90 2.68 -19.78
CA VAL A 547 -33.90 1.57 -18.81
C VAL A 547 -33.16 0.35 -19.34
N MET A 548 -33.03 0.22 -20.67
CA MET A 548 -32.46 -0.98 -21.30
C MET A 548 -30.98 -0.77 -21.65
N ASP A 549 -30.11 -1.01 -20.70
CA ASP A 549 -28.66 -0.87 -20.82
C ASP A 549 -27.96 -2.11 -21.40
N GLN A 550 -28.54 -2.68 -22.48
CA GLN A 550 -27.98 -3.81 -23.22
C GLN A 550 -27.44 -3.34 -24.57
N ILE A 551 -26.21 -3.76 -24.93
CA ILE A 551 -25.57 -3.28 -26.17
C ILE A 551 -26.41 -3.59 -27.42
N SER A 552 -27.17 -4.69 -27.40
CA SER A 552 -28.04 -5.09 -28.50
C SER A 552 -29.27 -4.19 -28.69
N ALA A 553 -29.67 -3.42 -27.65
CA ALA A 553 -30.83 -2.53 -27.69
C ALA A 553 -30.52 -1.16 -28.29
N GLY A 554 -29.24 -0.77 -28.40
CA GLY A 554 -28.84 0.49 -29.03
C GLY A 554 -28.89 0.41 -30.55
N ASN A 555 -29.01 1.57 -31.20
CA ASN A 555 -29.01 1.67 -32.63
C ASN A 555 -27.69 1.15 -33.21
N SER A 556 -27.78 0.37 -34.31
CA SER A 556 -26.59 -0.12 -35.03
C SER A 556 -25.91 0.97 -35.88
N THR A 557 -26.66 2.03 -36.25
CA THR A 557 -26.09 3.18 -36.92
C THR A 557 -25.18 3.96 -35.97
N GLY A 558 -23.92 4.13 -36.36
CA GLY A 558 -22.94 4.79 -35.48
C GLY A 558 -22.36 3.93 -34.37
N GLN A 559 -22.59 2.61 -34.39
CA GLN A 559 -21.87 1.71 -33.47
C GLN A 559 -20.37 1.80 -33.70
N GLN A 560 -19.62 1.73 -32.62
CA GLN A 560 -18.17 1.67 -32.64
C GLN A 560 -17.72 0.41 -31.91
N LEU A 561 -16.71 -0.25 -32.42
CA LEU A 561 -16.11 -1.40 -31.80
C LEU A 561 -14.62 -1.46 -32.14
N GLY A 562 -13.85 -2.07 -31.31
CA GLY A 562 -12.43 -2.27 -31.55
C GLY A 562 -11.86 -3.28 -30.60
N GLY A 563 -10.61 -3.58 -30.79
CA GLY A 563 -9.86 -4.48 -29.96
C GLY A 563 -8.55 -4.85 -30.61
N TYR A 564 -7.63 -5.36 -29.82
CA TYR A 564 -6.34 -5.85 -30.29
C TYR A 564 -5.73 -6.82 -29.30
N ASP A 565 -4.88 -7.69 -29.83
CA ASP A 565 -4.03 -8.57 -29.07
C ASP A 565 -2.58 -8.09 -29.16
N ARG A 566 -1.87 -8.22 -28.07
CA ARG A 566 -0.44 -7.97 -27.99
C ARG A 566 0.22 -9.06 -27.19
N GLU A 567 1.30 -9.61 -27.73
CA GLU A 567 2.19 -10.50 -26.98
C GLU A 567 3.56 -9.86 -26.86
N SER A 568 4.26 -10.14 -25.77
CA SER A 568 5.67 -9.81 -25.64
C SER A 568 6.41 -10.90 -24.85
N ALA A 569 7.67 -11.12 -25.21
CA ALA A 569 8.50 -12.10 -24.56
C ALA A 569 9.93 -11.56 -24.30
N ARG A 570 10.48 -11.98 -23.18
CA ARG A 570 11.86 -11.64 -22.78
C ARG A 570 12.58 -12.88 -22.26
N LEU A 571 13.89 -12.93 -22.52
CA LEU A 571 14.79 -13.96 -22.00
C LEU A 571 16.02 -13.30 -21.40
N SER A 572 16.45 -13.73 -20.24
CA SER A 572 17.58 -13.14 -19.52
C SER A 572 18.49 -14.20 -18.93
N TYR A 573 19.79 -13.95 -19.02
CA TYR A 573 20.82 -14.71 -18.31
C TYR A 573 21.54 -13.76 -17.36
N VAL A 574 21.74 -14.19 -16.11
CA VAL A 574 22.33 -13.37 -15.05
C VAL A 574 23.44 -14.15 -14.38
N GLY A 575 24.59 -13.51 -14.19
CA GLY A 575 25.69 -13.99 -13.37
C GLY A 575 26.06 -12.95 -12.31
N ARG A 576 26.22 -13.35 -11.05
CA ARG A 576 26.71 -12.50 -9.96
C ARG A 576 27.70 -13.25 -9.13
N ILE A 577 28.76 -12.56 -8.72
CA ILE A 577 29.70 -13.03 -7.73
C ILE A 577 29.93 -11.96 -6.67
N ASN A 578 29.83 -12.35 -5.40
CA ASN A 578 30.17 -11.54 -4.25
C ASN A 578 31.32 -12.22 -3.50
N TYR A 579 32.30 -11.43 -3.11
CA TYR A 579 33.41 -11.87 -2.31
C TYR A 579 33.62 -10.94 -1.13
N ASN A 580 33.78 -11.50 0.05
CA ASN A 580 34.02 -10.77 1.29
C ASN A 580 35.24 -11.41 2.00
N TYR A 581 36.22 -10.60 2.32
CA TYR A 581 37.38 -10.99 3.10
C TYR A 581 37.35 -10.38 4.49
N GLY A 582 37.13 -11.21 5.50
CA GLY A 582 37.16 -10.86 6.92
C GLY A 582 36.09 -9.81 7.33
N GLY A 583 34.99 -9.66 6.59
CA GLY A 583 34.00 -8.61 6.81
C GLY A 583 34.47 -7.20 6.43
N ARG A 584 35.72 -7.07 5.92
CA ARG A 584 36.39 -5.79 5.73
C ARG A 584 36.52 -5.37 4.27
N TYR A 585 36.86 -6.28 3.38
CA TYR A 585 37.02 -6.01 1.96
C TYR A 585 35.92 -6.70 1.18
N LEU A 586 35.16 -5.92 0.43
CA LEU A 586 33.99 -6.36 -0.31
C LEU A 586 34.23 -6.19 -1.80
N PHE A 587 33.82 -7.18 -2.59
CA PHE A 587 33.83 -7.12 -4.05
C PHE A 587 32.53 -7.73 -4.57
N GLU A 588 31.89 -7.07 -5.51
CA GLU A 588 30.74 -7.58 -6.25
C GLU A 588 30.93 -7.35 -7.74
N ALA A 589 30.59 -8.35 -8.54
CA ALA A 589 30.49 -8.22 -9.99
C ALA A 589 29.20 -8.87 -10.48
N ASN A 590 28.53 -8.18 -11.39
CA ASN A 590 27.31 -8.61 -12.03
C ASN A 590 27.46 -8.56 -13.54
N ILE A 591 26.94 -9.55 -14.23
CA ILE A 591 26.76 -9.56 -15.68
C ILE A 591 25.34 -10.03 -15.98
N ARG A 592 24.66 -9.32 -16.85
CA ARG A 592 23.33 -9.69 -17.34
C ARG A 592 23.26 -9.56 -18.85
N ARG A 593 22.62 -10.52 -19.48
CA ARG A 593 22.33 -10.49 -20.90
C ARG A 593 20.85 -10.70 -21.15
N ASP A 594 20.21 -9.68 -21.73
CA ASP A 594 18.77 -9.64 -21.97
C ASP A 594 18.46 -9.71 -23.45
N ALA A 595 17.44 -10.50 -23.82
CA ALA A 595 16.82 -10.47 -25.12
C ALA A 595 15.37 -9.98 -25.00
N SER A 596 14.94 -9.16 -25.94
CA SER A 596 13.55 -8.72 -26.09
C SER A 596 13.10 -8.88 -27.54
N GLU A 597 11.89 -9.39 -27.74
CA GLU A 597 11.30 -9.54 -29.07
C GLU A 597 10.91 -8.19 -29.71
N ASN A 598 10.87 -7.11 -28.93
CA ASN A 598 10.61 -5.76 -29.45
C ASN A 598 11.69 -5.27 -30.42
N PHE A 599 12.83 -5.96 -30.48
CA PHE A 599 13.95 -5.63 -31.37
C PHE A 599 14.07 -6.65 -32.51
N ALA A 600 14.63 -6.22 -33.63
CA ALA A 600 14.94 -7.08 -34.76
C ALA A 600 15.82 -8.29 -34.31
N PRO A 601 15.69 -9.47 -34.92
CA PRO A 601 16.34 -10.70 -34.48
C PRO A 601 17.84 -10.59 -34.22
N ASP A 602 18.55 -9.81 -35.04
CA ASP A 602 20.00 -9.55 -34.95
C ASP A 602 20.38 -8.56 -33.85
N LYS A 603 19.40 -7.80 -33.29
CA LYS A 603 19.59 -6.73 -32.29
C LYS A 603 18.87 -7.00 -30.98
N ARG A 604 18.33 -8.19 -30.78
CA ARG A 604 17.53 -8.54 -29.58
C ARG A 604 18.33 -8.55 -28.30
N TRP A 605 19.64 -8.81 -28.36
CA TRP A 605 20.46 -9.03 -27.19
C TRP A 605 21.23 -7.80 -26.75
N GLY A 606 21.04 -7.41 -25.49
CA GLY A 606 21.83 -6.40 -24.79
C GLY A 606 22.60 -7.01 -23.62
N THR A 607 23.82 -6.55 -23.35
CA THR A 607 24.64 -6.99 -22.23
C THR A 607 24.89 -5.83 -21.28
N PHE A 608 24.68 -6.08 -19.97
CA PHE A 608 24.84 -5.12 -18.89
C PHE A 608 25.80 -5.70 -17.87
N ALA A 609 26.87 -4.99 -17.57
CA ALA A 609 27.85 -5.40 -16.57
C ALA A 609 28.03 -4.31 -15.52
N SER A 610 28.25 -4.69 -14.28
CA SER A 610 28.63 -3.79 -13.20
C SER A 610 29.64 -4.46 -12.28
N ALA A 611 30.47 -3.65 -11.64
CA ALA A 611 31.35 -4.10 -10.56
C ALA A 611 31.42 -3.03 -9.47
N SER A 612 31.61 -3.46 -8.23
CA SER A 612 31.79 -2.56 -7.10
C SER A 612 32.79 -3.16 -6.11
N ILE A 613 33.50 -2.27 -5.41
CA ILE A 613 34.41 -2.62 -4.33
C ILE A 613 34.03 -1.79 -3.10
N GLY A 614 34.22 -2.38 -1.92
CA GLY A 614 33.94 -1.73 -0.63
C GLY A 614 35.03 -2.05 0.39
N TRP A 615 35.24 -1.10 1.29
CA TRP A 615 36.09 -1.27 2.44
C TRP A 615 35.34 -0.81 3.68
N VAL A 616 35.17 -1.72 4.64
CA VAL A 616 34.59 -1.41 5.95
C VAL A 616 35.73 -0.98 6.86
N VAL A 617 35.67 0.27 7.32
CA VAL A 617 36.71 0.91 8.15
C VAL A 617 36.44 0.66 9.63
#